data_42ff242e07fa6f2a10a80c98ad3dd376
#
_entry.id   42ff242e07fa6f2a10a80c98ad3dd376
#
_cell.length_a   1.000
_cell.length_b   1.000
_cell.length_c   1.000
_cell.angle_alpha   90.00
_cell.angle_beta   90.00
_cell.angle_gamma   90.00
#
_symmetry.space_group_name_H-M   'P 1'
#
loop_
_entity.id
_entity.type
_entity.pdbx_description
1 polymer ?
#
loop_
_entity_poly.entity_id
_entity_poly.type
_entity_poly.pdbx_seq_one_letter_code
_entity_poly.pdbx_strand_id
1 'polypeptide(L)'
;VDASPEPLTTGTAASFWTPELVAALRDAVEVASQQSVTAIVQDVPAYRDEFRHGRSAVLKEAVSMALHGFLDLIETPGPGDAAPTGPTSATVLGARSLGRREARAGRTVEAVLAAYRVGARVCWVTFSDVALEHGLAARELQTFAALTFTYIDDLSAATVAGHTQERARSDQRRSQARTNLGLLVVRGARTAEVDAAARAAGLTSPRTVSLMVCRSEDTGALTSRLPLRTLVLDQVGLGPEGSGWSTLLLPDPTDDELDRARRTLRRAGVHCLVTPPVGRAAAPETWRLASRWVSVPPDPMGVPEGPLDLQDVLPHMVVHSDAAAARELAAAALEPLADLPGSTQERLVETLRLWMLLRGQRALVAERLGVHPQTVRYRMNQLRDLFGSTLDDPRGAEQVLLATLVAPGLTASD
;
A
#
# COMPACT_ATOMS: atom_id res chain seq x y z
N VAL A 1 -19.14 53.77 -0.69
CA VAL A 1 -20.55 53.46 -0.93
C VAL A 1 -20.67 51.96 -0.86
N ASP A 2 -21.03 51.53 0.31
CA ASP A 2 -21.20 50.17 0.75
C ASP A 2 -22.59 49.69 0.27
N ALA A 3 -22.65 48.80 -0.68
CA ALA A 3 -23.88 48.14 -1.10
C ALA A 3 -23.73 46.63 -0.84
N SER A 4 -24.03 46.27 0.42
CA SER A 4 -24.33 44.87 0.76
C SER A 4 -25.57 44.42 -0.03
N PRO A 5 -25.57 43.26 -0.69
CA PRO A 5 -26.76 42.73 -1.35
C PRO A 5 -27.78 42.36 -0.26
N GLU A 6 -28.98 42.90 -0.35
CA GLU A 6 -30.13 42.50 0.47
C GLU A 6 -30.33 40.97 0.34
N PRO A 7 -30.65 40.30 1.45
CA PRO A 7 -31.00 38.87 1.39
C PRO A 7 -32.34 38.76 0.63
N LEU A 8 -32.33 37.96 -0.44
CA LEU A 8 -33.52 37.59 -1.18
C LEU A 8 -34.55 37.04 -0.20
N THR A 9 -35.56 37.83 0.06
CA THR A 9 -36.71 37.43 0.87
C THR A 9 -37.34 36.18 0.27
N THR A 10 -37.26 35.08 1.00
CA THR A 10 -37.97 33.83 0.76
C THR A 10 -39.49 34.07 0.90
N GLY A 11 -40.11 34.60 -0.15
CA GLY A 11 -41.54 34.53 -0.32
C GLY A 11 -41.92 33.11 -0.73
N THR A 12 -42.74 32.46 0.06
CA THR A 12 -43.54 31.25 -0.14
C THR A 12 -43.29 30.49 -1.47
N ALA A 13 -42.29 29.60 -1.48
CA ALA A 13 -41.96 28.77 -2.65
C ALA A 13 -42.93 27.58 -2.87
N ALA A 14 -43.97 27.46 -2.05
CA ALA A 14 -44.88 26.30 -2.05
C ALA A 14 -46.10 26.44 -2.99
N SER A 15 -46.33 27.58 -3.63
CA SER A 15 -47.62 27.85 -4.28
C SER A 15 -47.69 27.56 -5.80
N PHE A 16 -46.58 27.27 -6.48
CA PHE A 16 -46.64 27.05 -7.93
C PHE A 16 -46.67 25.54 -8.33
N TRP A 17 -46.42 24.63 -7.42
CA TRP A 17 -46.58 23.20 -7.64
C TRP A 17 -48.02 22.79 -7.57
N THR A 18 -48.78 23.01 -8.68
CA THR A 18 -50.18 22.59 -8.72
C THR A 18 -50.28 21.07 -8.94
N PRO A 19 -51.33 20.39 -8.44
CA PRO A 19 -51.52 18.96 -8.69
C PRO A 19 -51.51 18.59 -10.18
N GLU A 20 -52.04 19.50 -11.04
CA GLU A 20 -52.06 19.32 -12.49
C GLU A 20 -50.68 19.36 -13.10
N LEU A 21 -49.82 20.29 -12.69
CA LEU A 21 -48.42 20.37 -13.12
C LEU A 21 -47.66 19.13 -12.71
N VAL A 22 -47.78 18.74 -11.42
CA VAL A 22 -47.05 17.56 -10.91
C VAL A 22 -47.50 16.27 -11.61
N ALA A 23 -48.79 16.11 -11.90
CA ALA A 23 -49.31 14.98 -12.72
C ALA A 23 -48.70 14.97 -14.11
N ALA A 24 -48.68 16.13 -14.79
CA ALA A 24 -48.09 16.25 -16.12
C ALA A 24 -46.60 15.97 -16.14
N LEU A 25 -45.84 16.43 -15.13
CA LEU A 25 -44.40 16.08 -14.96
C LEU A 25 -44.23 14.55 -14.73
N ARG A 26 -45.13 13.93 -13.96
CA ARG A 26 -45.11 12.49 -13.69
C ARG A 26 -45.37 11.66 -14.97
N ASP A 27 -46.28 12.10 -15.79
CA ASP A 27 -46.55 11.48 -17.10
C ASP A 27 -45.34 11.63 -18.07
N ALA A 28 -44.58 12.71 -17.95
CA ALA A 28 -43.38 12.96 -18.74
C ALA A 28 -42.15 12.11 -18.33
N VAL A 29 -42.18 11.50 -17.12
CA VAL A 29 -41.01 10.73 -16.60
C VAL A 29 -40.57 9.61 -17.53
N GLU A 30 -41.52 8.87 -18.15
CA GLU A 30 -41.17 7.75 -19.05
C GLU A 30 -40.42 8.27 -20.26
N VAL A 31 -40.90 9.35 -20.89
CA VAL A 31 -40.27 9.98 -22.05
C VAL A 31 -38.92 10.55 -21.70
N ALA A 32 -38.81 11.31 -20.60
CA ALA A 32 -37.56 11.89 -20.13
C ALA A 32 -36.51 10.82 -19.79
N SER A 33 -36.94 9.72 -19.17
CA SER A 33 -36.05 8.58 -18.84
C SER A 33 -35.53 7.93 -20.13
N GLN A 34 -36.37 7.66 -21.09
CA GLN A 34 -35.97 7.02 -22.35
C GLN A 34 -35.01 7.90 -23.16
N GLN A 35 -35.33 9.19 -23.27
CA GLN A 35 -34.47 10.18 -23.96
C GLN A 35 -33.13 10.33 -23.26
N SER A 36 -33.10 10.37 -21.94
CA SER A 36 -31.88 10.46 -21.15
C SER A 36 -30.98 9.26 -21.36
N VAL A 37 -31.53 8.04 -21.30
CA VAL A 37 -30.77 6.82 -21.56
C VAL A 37 -30.18 6.82 -22.98
N THR A 38 -30.96 7.23 -23.97
CA THR A 38 -30.48 7.31 -25.36
C THR A 38 -29.33 8.29 -25.48
N ALA A 39 -29.45 9.49 -24.91
CA ALA A 39 -28.40 10.50 -24.93
C ALA A 39 -27.14 10.05 -24.17
N ILE A 40 -27.30 9.43 -23.00
CA ILE A 40 -26.16 8.91 -22.21
C ILE A 40 -25.38 7.86 -23.02
N VAL A 41 -26.06 6.93 -23.68
CA VAL A 41 -25.42 5.89 -24.51
C VAL A 41 -24.70 6.49 -25.72
N GLN A 42 -25.26 7.55 -26.32
CA GLN A 42 -24.64 8.25 -27.45
C GLN A 42 -23.43 9.08 -27.04
N ASP A 43 -23.56 9.87 -25.98
CA ASP A 43 -22.60 10.90 -25.60
C ASP A 43 -21.48 10.38 -24.67
N VAL A 44 -21.75 9.29 -23.92
CA VAL A 44 -20.78 8.75 -22.94
C VAL A 44 -20.28 7.38 -23.41
N PRO A 45 -19.03 7.30 -23.93
CA PRO A 45 -18.50 6.07 -24.51
C PRO A 45 -18.55 4.83 -23.59
N ALA A 46 -18.37 5.03 -22.28
CA ALA A 46 -18.37 3.96 -21.28
C ALA A 46 -19.72 3.22 -21.12
N TYR A 47 -20.82 3.75 -21.68
CA TYR A 47 -22.15 3.14 -21.64
C TYR A 47 -22.57 2.50 -22.97
N ARG A 48 -21.82 2.67 -24.06
CA ARG A 48 -22.16 2.14 -25.41
C ARG A 48 -22.25 0.62 -25.47
N ASP A 49 -21.37 -0.08 -24.74
CA ASP A 49 -21.32 -1.55 -24.78
C ASP A 49 -22.49 -2.20 -24.03
N GLU A 50 -23.10 -1.52 -23.05
CA GLU A 50 -24.28 -2.02 -22.34
C GLU A 50 -25.53 -2.07 -23.23
N PHE A 51 -25.67 -1.11 -24.13
CA PHE A 51 -26.77 -1.09 -25.08
C PHE A 51 -26.74 -2.30 -26.03
N ARG A 52 -25.53 -2.72 -26.43
CA ARG A 52 -25.33 -3.92 -27.27
C ARG A 52 -25.70 -5.22 -26.56
N HIS A 53 -25.69 -5.26 -25.24
CA HIS A 53 -25.95 -6.45 -24.44
C HIS A 53 -27.31 -6.45 -23.73
N GLY A 54 -28.21 -5.53 -24.09
CA GLY A 54 -29.59 -5.48 -23.55
C GLY A 54 -29.71 -5.01 -22.08
N ARG A 55 -28.65 -4.42 -21.51
CA ARG A 55 -28.63 -3.94 -20.12
C ARG A 55 -29.07 -2.48 -19.92
N SER A 56 -29.61 -1.85 -20.92
CA SER A 56 -30.17 -0.50 -20.88
C SER A 56 -31.34 -0.35 -19.88
N ALA A 57 -32.03 -1.45 -19.56
CA ALA A 57 -33.11 -1.45 -18.57
C ALA A 57 -32.68 -0.97 -17.18
N VAL A 58 -31.47 -1.34 -16.74
CA VAL A 58 -30.92 -0.94 -15.44
C VAL A 58 -30.63 0.55 -15.37
N LEU A 59 -30.09 1.13 -16.44
CA LEU A 59 -29.83 2.57 -16.51
C LEU A 59 -31.16 3.33 -16.57
N LYS A 60 -32.14 2.83 -17.32
CA LYS A 60 -33.48 3.40 -17.39
C LYS A 60 -34.17 3.40 -16.04
N GLU A 61 -34.10 2.29 -15.30
CA GLU A 61 -34.66 2.17 -13.96
C GLU A 61 -34.01 3.17 -12.99
N ALA A 62 -32.68 3.36 -13.07
CA ALA A 62 -31.97 4.32 -12.23
C ALA A 62 -32.38 5.78 -12.53
N VAL A 63 -32.50 6.14 -13.80
CA VAL A 63 -32.98 7.48 -14.21
C VAL A 63 -34.43 7.68 -13.79
N SER A 64 -35.32 6.72 -14.05
CA SER A 64 -36.72 6.77 -13.66
C SER A 64 -36.88 6.91 -12.14
N MET A 65 -36.14 6.15 -11.36
CA MET A 65 -36.14 6.25 -9.89
C MET A 65 -35.69 7.64 -9.41
N ALA A 66 -34.68 8.22 -10.03
CA ALA A 66 -34.22 9.57 -9.70
C ALA A 66 -35.30 10.63 -9.99
N LEU A 67 -35.97 10.51 -11.14
CA LEU A 67 -37.03 11.45 -11.53
C LEU A 67 -38.28 11.31 -10.63
N HIS A 68 -38.71 10.10 -10.30
CA HIS A 68 -39.80 9.91 -9.34
C HIS A 68 -39.45 10.46 -7.96
N GLY A 69 -38.21 10.19 -7.48
CA GLY A 69 -37.75 10.74 -6.21
C GLY A 69 -37.68 12.28 -6.16
N PHE A 70 -37.45 12.92 -7.32
CA PHE A 70 -37.57 14.39 -7.44
C PHE A 70 -39.03 14.86 -7.33
N LEU A 71 -39.96 14.17 -8.01
CA LEU A 71 -41.39 14.50 -7.94
C LEU A 71 -41.94 14.28 -6.52
N ASP A 72 -41.56 13.20 -5.87
CA ASP A 72 -41.93 12.92 -4.47
C ASP A 72 -41.38 14.03 -3.51
N LEU A 73 -40.19 14.58 -3.84
CA LEU A 73 -39.61 15.70 -3.07
C LEU A 73 -40.48 16.96 -3.17
N ILE A 74 -40.94 17.32 -4.35
CA ILE A 74 -41.77 18.55 -4.56
C ILE A 74 -43.21 18.39 -4.09
N GLU A 75 -43.73 17.14 -3.98
CA GLU A 75 -45.03 16.84 -3.40
C GLU A 75 -45.06 16.83 -1.88
N THR A 76 -43.89 16.61 -1.23
CA THR A 76 -43.84 16.49 0.23
C THR A 76 -43.67 17.86 0.87
N PRO A 77 -44.63 18.38 1.62
CA PRO A 77 -44.49 19.66 2.35
C PRO A 77 -43.33 19.53 3.34
N GLY A 78 -42.42 20.50 3.30
CA GLY A 78 -41.38 20.59 4.33
C GLY A 78 -42.00 20.89 5.71
N PRO A 79 -41.32 20.53 6.82
CA PRO A 79 -41.79 20.88 8.15
C PRO A 79 -41.85 22.41 8.30
N GLY A 80 -43.09 22.98 8.50
CA GLY A 80 -43.31 24.40 8.75
C GLY A 80 -43.29 25.29 7.50
N ASP A 81 -43.91 24.91 6.39
CA ASP A 81 -43.96 25.66 5.12
C ASP A 81 -42.59 25.95 4.45
N ALA A 82 -41.51 25.31 4.89
CA ALA A 82 -40.23 25.42 4.24
C ALA A 82 -40.19 24.54 2.99
N ALA A 83 -39.64 25.06 1.88
CA ALA A 83 -39.38 24.24 0.69
C ALA A 83 -38.52 23.03 1.04
N PRO A 84 -38.78 21.83 0.45
CA PRO A 84 -37.97 20.64 0.67
C PRO A 84 -36.53 20.90 0.22
N THR A 85 -35.56 20.57 1.07
CA THR A 85 -34.16 20.98 0.90
C THR A 85 -33.26 19.92 0.31
N GLY A 86 -33.79 18.72 -0.04
CA GLY A 86 -32.94 17.68 -0.65
C GLY A 86 -33.61 16.31 -0.83
N PRO A 87 -32.93 15.37 -1.46
CA PRO A 87 -33.47 14.03 -1.78
C PRO A 87 -33.77 13.23 -0.50
N THR A 88 -34.78 12.36 -0.58
CA THR A 88 -35.12 11.45 0.53
C THR A 88 -34.00 10.48 0.84
N SER A 89 -33.96 9.96 2.07
CA SER A 89 -32.99 8.95 2.46
C SER A 89 -32.99 7.72 1.54
N ALA A 90 -34.16 7.31 1.05
CA ALA A 90 -34.30 6.18 0.12
C ALA A 90 -33.64 6.48 -1.23
N THR A 91 -33.84 7.68 -1.77
CA THR A 91 -33.24 8.11 -3.05
C THR A 91 -31.71 8.23 -2.93
N VAL A 92 -31.19 8.77 -1.83
CA VAL A 92 -29.75 8.81 -1.55
C VAL A 92 -29.15 7.42 -1.46
N LEU A 93 -29.82 6.47 -0.80
CA LEU A 93 -29.38 5.06 -0.73
C LEU A 93 -29.39 4.39 -2.11
N GLY A 94 -30.40 4.69 -2.95
CA GLY A 94 -30.46 4.25 -4.34
C GLY A 94 -29.27 4.76 -5.16
N ALA A 95 -28.98 6.05 -5.07
CA ALA A 95 -27.84 6.69 -5.73
C ALA A 95 -26.50 6.08 -5.30
N ARG A 96 -26.29 5.86 -3.99
CA ARG A 96 -25.09 5.15 -3.48
C ARG A 96 -25.01 3.73 -4.00
N SER A 97 -26.15 3.02 -4.10
CA SER A 97 -26.18 1.65 -4.66
C SER A 97 -25.82 1.65 -6.14
N LEU A 98 -26.30 2.63 -6.91
CA LEU A 98 -25.89 2.84 -8.31
C LEU A 98 -24.36 3.02 -8.40
N GLY A 99 -23.78 3.91 -7.59
CA GLY A 99 -22.34 4.14 -7.56
C GLY A 99 -21.53 2.87 -7.33
N ARG A 100 -21.95 2.03 -6.37
CA ARG A 100 -21.31 0.72 -6.12
C ARG A 100 -21.41 -0.21 -7.35
N ARG A 101 -22.55 -0.23 -8.04
CA ARG A 101 -22.73 -1.05 -9.26
C ARG A 101 -21.84 -0.55 -10.38
N GLU A 102 -21.75 0.77 -10.58
CA GLU A 102 -20.89 1.39 -11.57
C GLU A 102 -19.40 1.06 -11.34
N ALA A 103 -18.95 1.10 -10.09
CA ALA A 103 -17.60 0.70 -9.71
C ALA A 103 -17.31 -0.78 -10.02
N ARG A 104 -18.26 -1.68 -9.74
CA ARG A 104 -18.14 -3.12 -10.05
C ARG A 104 -18.12 -3.39 -11.55
N ALA A 105 -18.83 -2.58 -12.32
CA ALA A 105 -18.82 -2.62 -13.78
C ALA A 105 -17.53 -2.04 -14.40
N GLY A 106 -16.60 -1.53 -13.56
CA GLY A 106 -15.31 -0.99 -14.01
C GLY A 106 -15.39 0.42 -14.60
N ARG A 107 -16.53 1.11 -14.48
CA ARG A 107 -16.67 2.48 -14.95
C ARG A 107 -15.96 3.46 -14.03
N THR A 108 -15.43 4.54 -14.60
CA THR A 108 -14.75 5.60 -13.83
C THR A 108 -15.75 6.59 -13.27
N VAL A 109 -15.35 7.35 -12.24
CA VAL A 109 -16.16 8.42 -11.66
C VAL A 109 -16.51 9.47 -12.71
N GLU A 110 -15.56 9.79 -13.60
CA GLU A 110 -15.73 10.77 -14.68
C GLU A 110 -16.84 10.34 -15.65
N ALA A 111 -16.92 9.04 -16.00
CA ALA A 111 -17.96 8.50 -16.84
C ALA A 111 -19.33 8.58 -16.17
N VAL A 112 -19.42 8.30 -14.87
CA VAL A 112 -20.64 8.43 -14.07
C VAL A 112 -21.12 9.87 -14.03
N LEU A 113 -20.23 10.81 -13.73
CA LEU A 113 -20.54 12.24 -13.70
C LEU A 113 -20.92 12.79 -15.09
N ALA A 114 -20.31 12.28 -16.17
CA ALA A 114 -20.70 12.62 -17.51
C ALA A 114 -22.15 12.16 -17.82
N ALA A 115 -22.53 10.95 -17.38
CA ALA A 115 -23.89 10.45 -17.53
C ALA A 115 -24.92 11.32 -16.76
N TYR A 116 -24.59 11.75 -15.53
CA TYR A 116 -25.43 12.69 -14.77
C TYR A 116 -25.63 14.00 -15.52
N ARG A 117 -24.56 14.62 -16.05
CA ARG A 117 -24.66 15.87 -16.82
C ARG A 117 -25.51 15.74 -18.08
N VAL A 118 -25.35 14.65 -18.82
CA VAL A 118 -26.14 14.40 -20.03
C VAL A 118 -27.59 14.15 -19.67
N GLY A 119 -27.88 13.27 -18.71
CA GLY A 119 -29.23 12.97 -18.24
C GLY A 119 -29.95 14.18 -17.70
N ALA A 120 -29.28 14.97 -16.84
CA ALA A 120 -29.80 16.21 -16.26
C ALA A 120 -30.24 17.21 -17.33
N ARG A 121 -29.39 17.40 -18.35
CA ARG A 121 -29.71 18.32 -19.47
C ARG A 121 -30.97 17.89 -20.21
N VAL A 122 -31.11 16.60 -20.52
CA VAL A 122 -32.27 16.06 -21.23
C VAL A 122 -33.53 16.18 -20.38
N CYS A 123 -33.43 15.76 -19.11
CA CYS A 123 -34.57 15.87 -18.17
C CYS A 123 -35.02 17.31 -17.98
N TRP A 124 -34.06 18.25 -17.85
CA TRP A 124 -34.39 19.67 -17.70
C TRP A 124 -35.16 20.21 -18.90
N VAL A 125 -34.72 19.91 -20.15
CA VAL A 125 -35.43 20.33 -21.36
C VAL A 125 -36.88 19.81 -21.35
N THR A 126 -37.06 18.51 -21.15
CA THR A 126 -38.38 17.89 -21.15
C THR A 126 -39.28 18.48 -20.04
N PHE A 127 -38.79 18.64 -18.84
CA PHE A 127 -39.55 19.12 -17.70
C PHE A 127 -39.82 20.62 -17.76
N SER A 128 -38.89 21.43 -18.29
CA SER A 128 -39.12 22.85 -18.49
C SER A 128 -40.17 23.14 -19.58
N ASP A 129 -40.21 22.33 -20.64
CA ASP A 129 -41.24 22.44 -21.68
C ASP A 129 -42.63 22.16 -21.10
N VAL A 130 -42.79 21.07 -20.33
CA VAL A 130 -44.04 20.77 -19.61
C VAL A 130 -44.43 21.88 -18.67
N ALA A 131 -43.48 22.43 -17.92
CA ALA A 131 -43.73 23.54 -16.96
C ALA A 131 -44.21 24.82 -17.66
N LEU A 132 -43.62 25.15 -18.82
CA LEU A 132 -44.03 26.29 -19.65
C LEU A 132 -45.41 26.11 -20.22
N GLU A 133 -45.74 24.90 -20.71
CA GLU A 133 -47.09 24.57 -21.22
C GLU A 133 -48.15 24.72 -20.14
N HIS A 134 -47.81 24.51 -18.86
CA HIS A 134 -48.70 24.71 -17.73
C HIS A 134 -48.65 26.13 -17.16
N GLY A 135 -48.00 27.06 -17.86
CA GLY A 135 -48.06 28.49 -17.58
C GLY A 135 -47.13 28.97 -16.46
N LEU A 136 -46.05 28.24 -16.13
CA LEU A 136 -45.08 28.70 -15.15
C LEU A 136 -44.47 30.05 -15.58
N ALA A 137 -44.45 31.02 -14.65
CA ALA A 137 -43.77 32.28 -14.86
C ALA A 137 -42.21 32.09 -14.80
N ALA A 138 -41.51 33.05 -15.41
CA ALA A 138 -40.04 32.98 -15.48
C ALA A 138 -39.35 32.85 -14.09
N ARG A 139 -39.91 33.49 -13.05
CA ARG A 139 -39.38 33.41 -11.68
C ARG A 139 -39.59 32.04 -11.04
N GLU A 140 -40.73 31.41 -11.32
CA GLU A 140 -41.06 30.07 -10.85
C GLU A 140 -40.17 29.03 -11.54
N LEU A 141 -39.91 29.20 -12.85
CA LEU A 141 -39.00 28.39 -13.62
C LEU A 141 -37.55 28.47 -13.11
N GLN A 142 -37.10 29.67 -12.64
CA GLN A 142 -35.80 29.81 -11.98
C GLN A 142 -35.73 29.00 -10.69
N THR A 143 -36.79 29.03 -9.86
CA THR A 143 -36.85 28.24 -8.62
C THR A 143 -36.84 26.73 -8.93
N PHE A 144 -37.59 26.32 -9.93
CA PHE A 144 -37.61 24.93 -10.42
C PHE A 144 -36.21 24.47 -10.89
N ALA A 145 -35.51 25.31 -11.65
CA ALA A 145 -34.14 25.01 -12.09
C ALA A 145 -33.18 24.85 -10.90
N ALA A 146 -33.23 25.75 -9.94
CA ALA A 146 -32.40 25.70 -8.75
C ALA A 146 -32.61 24.43 -7.94
N LEU A 147 -33.88 24.02 -7.72
CA LEU A 147 -34.23 22.76 -7.05
C LEU A 147 -33.72 21.52 -7.84
N THR A 148 -33.95 21.52 -9.15
CA THR A 148 -33.52 20.41 -10.01
C THR A 148 -32.03 20.23 -9.98
N PHE A 149 -31.25 21.30 -10.13
CA PHE A 149 -29.78 21.19 -10.12
C PHE A 149 -29.23 20.83 -8.74
N THR A 150 -29.78 21.38 -7.66
CA THR A 150 -29.38 20.98 -6.29
C THR A 150 -29.66 19.50 -6.05
N TYR A 151 -30.82 18.99 -6.46
CA TYR A 151 -31.17 17.59 -6.35
C TYR A 151 -30.22 16.68 -7.14
N ILE A 152 -29.85 17.06 -8.37
CA ILE A 152 -28.91 16.31 -9.20
C ILE A 152 -27.53 16.32 -8.60
N ASP A 153 -27.08 17.43 -8.04
CA ASP A 153 -25.80 17.55 -7.36
C ASP A 153 -25.71 16.61 -6.14
N ASP A 154 -26.76 16.57 -5.31
CA ASP A 154 -26.86 15.67 -4.16
C ASP A 154 -26.84 14.19 -4.58
N LEU A 155 -27.57 13.82 -5.63
CA LEU A 155 -27.56 12.44 -6.15
C LEU A 155 -26.22 12.06 -6.75
N SER A 156 -25.62 12.96 -7.52
CA SER A 156 -24.30 12.70 -8.12
C SER A 156 -23.25 12.54 -7.04
N ALA A 157 -23.26 13.38 -6.00
CA ALA A 157 -22.37 13.26 -4.83
C ALA A 157 -22.57 11.93 -4.10
N ALA A 158 -23.82 11.52 -3.85
CA ALA A 158 -24.13 10.22 -3.24
C ALA A 158 -23.64 9.04 -4.08
N THR A 159 -23.79 9.12 -5.40
CA THR A 159 -23.31 8.11 -6.35
C THR A 159 -21.79 8.00 -6.34
N VAL A 160 -21.08 9.13 -6.38
CA VAL A 160 -19.62 9.18 -6.27
C VAL A 160 -19.14 8.58 -4.95
N ALA A 161 -19.82 8.92 -3.84
CA ALA A 161 -19.48 8.34 -2.53
C ALA A 161 -19.63 6.80 -2.53
N GLY A 162 -20.71 6.27 -3.11
CA GLY A 162 -20.92 4.83 -3.28
C GLY A 162 -19.86 4.16 -4.15
N HIS A 163 -19.48 4.80 -5.26
CA HIS A 163 -18.44 4.34 -6.17
C HIS A 163 -17.07 4.27 -5.48
N THR A 164 -16.66 5.35 -4.83
CA THR A 164 -15.37 5.43 -4.10
C THR A 164 -15.30 4.39 -2.98
N GLN A 165 -16.39 4.21 -2.24
CA GLN A 165 -16.46 3.20 -1.19
C GLN A 165 -16.27 1.77 -1.73
N GLU A 166 -16.90 1.43 -2.86
CA GLU A 166 -16.77 0.10 -3.46
C GLU A 166 -15.36 -0.13 -4.00
N ARG A 167 -14.73 0.88 -4.62
CA ARG A 167 -13.34 0.82 -5.07
C ARG A 167 -12.40 0.54 -3.90
N ALA A 168 -12.51 1.32 -2.82
CA ALA A 168 -11.70 1.12 -1.63
C ALA A 168 -11.87 -0.27 -1.03
N ARG A 169 -13.12 -0.79 -0.98
CA ARG A 169 -13.40 -2.16 -0.52
C ARG A 169 -12.78 -3.23 -1.43
N SER A 170 -12.84 -3.02 -2.74
CA SER A 170 -12.24 -3.95 -3.72
C SER A 170 -10.72 -3.99 -3.57
N ASP A 171 -10.08 -2.82 -3.44
CA ASP A 171 -8.64 -2.71 -3.26
C ASP A 171 -8.19 -3.33 -1.93
N GLN A 172 -8.96 -3.10 -0.86
CA GLN A 172 -8.69 -3.73 0.44
C GLN A 172 -8.81 -5.26 0.39
N ARG A 173 -9.86 -5.80 -0.27
CA ARG A 173 -10.02 -7.26 -0.45
C ARG A 173 -8.85 -7.84 -1.24
N ARG A 174 -8.42 -7.16 -2.32
CA ARG A 174 -7.28 -7.59 -3.12
C ARG A 174 -5.99 -7.56 -2.31
N SER A 175 -5.76 -6.51 -1.52
CA SER A 175 -4.61 -6.40 -0.62
C SER A 175 -4.61 -7.52 0.41
N GLN A 176 -5.74 -7.78 1.08
CA GLN A 176 -5.87 -8.88 2.04
C GLN A 176 -5.63 -10.26 1.41
N ALA A 177 -6.17 -10.50 0.20
CA ALA A 177 -5.94 -11.76 -0.52
C ALA A 177 -4.45 -11.95 -0.85
N ARG A 178 -3.75 -10.88 -1.22
CA ARG A 178 -2.29 -10.90 -1.49
C ARG A 178 -1.49 -11.17 -0.22
N THR A 179 -1.79 -10.49 0.87
CA THR A 179 -1.15 -10.75 2.17
C THR A 179 -1.39 -12.19 2.61
N ASN A 180 -2.63 -12.69 2.50
CA ASN A 180 -2.96 -14.07 2.83
C ASN A 180 -2.17 -15.09 1.99
N LEU A 181 -2.03 -14.85 0.67
CA LEU A 181 -1.20 -15.69 -0.19
C LEU A 181 0.23 -15.77 0.33
N GLY A 182 0.85 -14.62 0.61
CA GLY A 182 2.21 -14.56 1.14
C GLY A 182 2.37 -15.29 2.47
N LEU A 183 1.39 -15.14 3.39
CA LEU A 183 1.37 -15.84 4.67
C LEU A 183 1.29 -17.37 4.51
N LEU A 184 0.44 -17.85 3.61
CA LEU A 184 0.31 -19.29 3.33
C LEU A 184 1.63 -19.85 2.78
N VAL A 185 2.32 -19.10 1.92
CA VAL A 185 3.62 -19.52 1.38
C VAL A 185 4.67 -19.60 2.48
N VAL A 186 4.85 -18.57 3.31
CA VAL A 186 5.87 -18.57 4.37
C VAL A 186 5.54 -19.50 5.54
N ARG A 187 4.28 -19.91 5.70
CA ARG A 187 3.85 -20.91 6.68
C ARG A 187 3.90 -22.35 6.16
N GLY A 188 4.17 -22.56 4.88
CA GLY A 188 4.23 -23.90 4.29
C GLY A 188 2.89 -24.57 4.12
N ALA A 189 1.85 -23.81 3.81
CA ALA A 189 0.51 -24.33 3.56
C ALA A 189 0.48 -25.30 2.38
N ARG A 190 -0.54 -26.16 2.33
CA ARG A 190 -0.71 -27.15 1.27
C ARG A 190 -0.86 -26.47 -0.11
N THR A 191 -0.37 -27.14 -1.14
CA THR A 191 -0.42 -26.63 -2.52
C THR A 191 -1.81 -26.14 -2.92
N ALA A 192 -2.86 -26.89 -2.62
CA ALA A 192 -4.23 -26.53 -2.97
C ALA A 192 -4.71 -25.23 -2.30
N GLU A 193 -4.26 -24.96 -1.06
CA GLU A 193 -4.58 -23.72 -0.32
C GLU A 193 -3.86 -22.52 -0.95
N VAL A 194 -2.57 -22.68 -1.28
CA VAL A 194 -1.78 -21.64 -1.96
C VAL A 194 -2.36 -21.33 -3.34
N ASP A 195 -2.76 -22.34 -4.11
CA ASP A 195 -3.37 -22.18 -5.44
C ASP A 195 -4.72 -21.44 -5.36
N ALA A 196 -5.54 -21.75 -4.35
CA ALA A 196 -6.79 -21.05 -4.12
C ALA A 196 -6.56 -19.57 -3.73
N ALA A 197 -5.60 -19.31 -2.84
CA ALA A 197 -5.22 -17.96 -2.43
C ALA A 197 -4.62 -17.15 -3.59
N ALA A 198 -3.80 -17.77 -4.45
CA ALA A 198 -3.25 -17.13 -5.62
C ALA A 198 -4.35 -16.67 -6.60
N ARG A 199 -5.33 -17.55 -6.88
CA ARG A 199 -6.51 -17.16 -7.68
C ARG A 199 -7.29 -16.00 -7.05
N ALA A 200 -7.52 -16.02 -5.73
CA ALA A 200 -8.21 -14.96 -5.02
C ALA A 200 -7.44 -13.63 -5.07
N ALA A 201 -6.10 -13.68 -5.08
CA ALA A 201 -5.22 -12.52 -5.21
C ALA A 201 -5.08 -12.01 -6.67
N GLY A 202 -5.62 -12.74 -7.66
CA GLY A 202 -5.44 -12.45 -9.08
C GLY A 202 -4.01 -12.70 -9.57
N LEU A 203 -3.31 -13.68 -8.96
CA LEU A 203 -1.93 -14.05 -9.27
C LEU A 203 -1.83 -15.54 -9.65
N THR A 204 -0.73 -15.89 -10.29
CA THR A 204 -0.33 -17.29 -10.48
C THR A 204 0.23 -17.85 -9.18
N SER A 205 0.05 -19.15 -8.95
CA SER A 205 0.63 -19.84 -7.80
C SER A 205 2.16 -19.84 -7.94
N PRO A 206 2.92 -19.31 -6.96
CA PRO A 206 4.37 -19.20 -7.07
C PRO A 206 5.05 -20.57 -7.01
N ARG A 207 6.03 -20.79 -7.86
CA ARG A 207 6.92 -21.95 -7.83
C ARG A 207 8.17 -21.69 -7.02
N THR A 208 8.71 -20.48 -7.19
CA THR A 208 9.85 -19.96 -6.45
C THR A 208 9.52 -18.65 -5.80
N VAL A 209 10.24 -18.29 -4.75
CA VAL A 209 10.08 -17.01 -4.06
C VAL A 209 11.43 -16.46 -3.61
N SER A 210 11.58 -15.16 -3.59
CA SER A 210 12.65 -14.45 -2.89
C SER A 210 12.02 -13.56 -1.82
N LEU A 211 12.62 -13.51 -0.64
CA LEU A 211 12.17 -12.72 0.48
C LEU A 211 13.09 -11.50 0.64
N MET A 212 12.49 -10.38 1.03
CA MET A 212 13.19 -9.16 1.39
C MET A 212 12.70 -8.72 2.76
N VAL A 213 13.61 -8.62 3.74
CA VAL A 213 13.28 -8.14 5.10
C VAL A 213 13.85 -6.73 5.23
N CYS A 214 12.99 -5.76 5.51
CA CYS A 214 13.34 -4.33 5.59
C CYS A 214 12.61 -3.65 6.74
N ARG A 215 12.98 -2.41 7.05
CA ARG A 215 12.20 -1.57 7.97
C ARG A 215 10.81 -1.29 7.41
N SER A 216 9.79 -1.28 8.28
CA SER A 216 8.40 -1.03 7.86
C SER A 216 8.21 0.36 7.23
N GLU A 217 8.97 1.34 7.67
CA GLU A 217 8.98 2.70 7.11
C GLU A 217 9.41 2.74 5.63
N ASP A 218 10.26 1.80 5.20
CA ASP A 218 10.77 1.70 3.83
C ASP A 218 9.81 0.96 2.89
N THR A 219 8.84 0.22 3.42
CA THR A 219 7.95 -0.68 2.64
C THR A 219 7.23 0.06 1.51
N GLY A 220 6.70 1.26 1.79
CA GLY A 220 5.98 2.06 0.79
C GLY A 220 6.88 2.51 -0.37
N ALA A 221 8.09 2.96 -0.05
CA ALA A 221 9.08 3.37 -1.05
C ALA A 221 9.57 2.18 -1.89
N LEU A 222 9.66 0.99 -1.30
CA LEU A 222 10.08 -0.23 -1.98
C LEU A 222 9.01 -0.79 -2.89
N THR A 223 7.77 -0.90 -2.43
CA THR A 223 6.66 -1.46 -3.20
C THR A 223 6.37 -0.67 -4.47
N SER A 224 6.60 0.65 -4.46
CA SER A 224 6.47 1.49 -5.66
C SER A 224 7.51 1.22 -6.74
N ARG A 225 8.63 0.56 -6.40
CA ARG A 225 9.78 0.30 -7.29
C ARG A 225 9.97 -1.17 -7.64
N LEU A 226 9.28 -2.06 -6.94
CA LEU A 226 9.31 -3.50 -7.18
C LEU A 226 8.18 -3.93 -8.13
N PRO A 227 8.25 -5.14 -8.72
CA PRO A 227 7.17 -5.66 -9.55
C PRO A 227 5.82 -5.63 -8.81
N LEU A 228 4.74 -5.28 -9.52
CA LEU A 228 3.39 -5.20 -8.96
C LEU A 228 2.90 -6.50 -8.29
N ARG A 229 3.51 -7.64 -8.63
CA ARG A 229 3.20 -8.94 -8.01
C ARG A 229 3.85 -9.16 -6.64
N THR A 230 4.74 -8.25 -6.19
CA THR A 230 5.37 -8.33 -4.86
C THR A 230 4.31 -8.31 -3.77
N LEU A 231 4.38 -9.24 -2.83
CA LEU A 231 3.46 -9.38 -1.70
C LEU A 231 4.07 -8.73 -0.46
N VAL A 232 3.26 -8.01 0.30
CA VAL A 232 3.68 -7.34 1.54
C VAL A 232 3.13 -8.09 2.73
N LEU A 233 3.96 -8.40 3.72
CA LEU A 233 3.64 -9.21 4.90
C LEU A 233 3.86 -8.40 6.19
N ASP A 234 3.28 -7.20 6.26
CA ASP A 234 3.46 -6.28 7.41
C ASP A 234 2.89 -6.81 8.75
N GLN A 235 1.96 -7.76 8.71
CA GLN A 235 1.26 -8.25 9.88
C GLN A 235 1.88 -9.49 10.52
N VAL A 236 2.99 -9.97 10.00
CA VAL A 236 3.70 -11.12 10.57
C VAL A 236 4.76 -10.58 11.48
N GLY A 237 4.55 -10.72 12.79
CA GLY A 237 5.50 -10.30 13.81
C GLY A 237 6.91 -10.83 13.52
N LEU A 238 7.76 -9.98 12.99
CA LEU A 238 9.18 -10.21 12.80
C LEU A 238 9.90 -9.65 14.02
N GLY A 239 10.38 -10.52 14.90
CA GLY A 239 11.09 -10.12 16.10
C GLY A 239 10.18 -9.78 17.30
N PRO A 240 10.72 -9.16 18.35
CA PRO A 240 9.97 -8.73 19.53
C PRO A 240 8.84 -7.77 19.14
N GLU A 241 7.72 -7.80 19.87
CA GLU A 241 6.55 -6.98 19.61
C GLU A 241 6.92 -5.52 19.32
N GLY A 242 6.47 -5.00 18.16
CA GLY A 242 6.76 -3.63 17.76
C GLY A 242 8.08 -3.41 17.01
N SER A 243 8.72 -4.44 16.49
CA SER A 243 10.06 -4.36 15.89
C SER A 243 10.20 -3.42 14.67
N GLY A 244 9.11 -2.94 14.06
CA GLY A 244 9.16 -2.02 12.90
C GLY A 244 9.79 -2.64 11.64
N TRP A 245 9.69 -3.96 11.47
CA TRP A 245 10.20 -4.69 10.33
C TRP A 245 9.07 -5.31 9.51
N SER A 246 9.25 -5.35 8.18
CA SER A 246 8.33 -5.93 7.21
C SER A 246 9.03 -6.95 6.33
N THR A 247 8.28 -7.94 5.86
CA THR A 247 8.74 -8.87 4.84
C THR A 247 8.02 -8.60 3.53
N LEU A 248 8.79 -8.49 2.45
CA LEU A 248 8.31 -8.50 1.08
C LEU A 248 8.61 -9.87 0.46
N LEU A 249 7.64 -10.44 -0.25
CA LEU A 249 7.82 -11.69 -0.97
C LEU A 249 7.63 -11.43 -2.46
N LEU A 250 8.67 -11.69 -3.24
CA LEU A 250 8.65 -11.61 -4.70
C LEU A 250 8.43 -13.02 -5.27
N PRO A 251 7.24 -13.31 -5.86
CA PRO A 251 6.95 -14.60 -6.47
C PRO A 251 7.61 -14.73 -7.83
N ASP A 252 8.15 -15.91 -8.14
CA ASP A 252 8.79 -16.30 -9.39
C ASP A 252 9.73 -15.21 -9.95
N PRO A 253 10.75 -14.76 -9.15
CA PRO A 253 11.68 -13.74 -9.60
C PRO A 253 12.60 -14.30 -10.70
N THR A 254 12.90 -13.44 -11.68
CA THR A 254 14.04 -13.68 -12.60
C THR A 254 15.31 -13.06 -12.03
N ASP A 255 16.48 -13.53 -12.46
CA ASP A 255 17.78 -12.99 -12.02
C ASP A 255 17.88 -11.49 -12.34
N ASP A 256 17.45 -11.07 -13.53
CA ASP A 256 17.42 -9.66 -13.94
C ASP A 256 16.53 -8.78 -13.02
N GLU A 257 15.41 -9.33 -12.56
CA GLU A 257 14.52 -8.61 -11.63
C GLU A 257 15.16 -8.46 -10.26
N LEU A 258 15.80 -9.50 -9.75
CA LEU A 258 16.51 -9.43 -8.47
C LEU A 258 17.69 -8.47 -8.52
N ASP A 259 18.48 -8.50 -9.60
CA ASP A 259 19.58 -7.57 -9.78
C ASP A 259 19.10 -6.12 -9.91
N ARG A 260 18.00 -5.93 -10.61
CA ARG A 260 17.36 -4.60 -10.70
C ARG A 260 16.86 -4.14 -9.34
N ALA A 261 16.23 -5.03 -8.59
CA ALA A 261 15.78 -4.76 -7.22
C ALA A 261 16.96 -4.36 -6.32
N ARG A 262 18.04 -5.15 -6.30
CA ARG A 262 19.26 -4.85 -5.54
C ARG A 262 19.87 -3.50 -5.89
N ARG A 263 19.99 -3.19 -7.20
CA ARG A 263 20.50 -1.88 -7.64
C ARG A 263 19.60 -0.74 -7.18
N THR A 264 18.30 -0.92 -7.25
CA THR A 264 17.31 0.07 -6.83
C THR A 264 17.38 0.33 -5.32
N LEU A 265 17.47 -0.73 -4.52
CA LEU A 265 17.60 -0.68 -3.06
C LEU A 265 18.90 0.01 -2.64
N ARG A 266 20.02 -0.33 -3.29
CA ARG A 266 21.33 0.31 -3.03
C ARG A 266 21.31 1.80 -3.33
N ARG A 267 20.70 2.23 -4.45
CA ARG A 267 20.57 3.66 -4.80
C ARG A 267 19.66 4.42 -3.84
N ALA A 268 18.72 3.73 -3.22
CA ALA A 268 17.81 4.33 -2.25
C ALA A 268 18.40 4.35 -0.82
N GLY A 269 19.57 3.78 -0.60
CA GLY A 269 20.18 3.66 0.74
C GLY A 269 19.38 2.78 1.70
N VAL A 270 18.54 1.86 1.17
CA VAL A 270 17.67 1.03 2.00
C VAL A 270 18.42 -0.19 2.50
N HIS A 271 18.50 -0.32 3.82
CA HIS A 271 19.01 -1.52 4.47
C HIS A 271 17.94 -2.62 4.47
N CYS A 272 18.20 -3.70 3.77
CA CYS A 272 17.33 -4.86 3.77
C CYS A 272 18.13 -6.14 3.55
N LEU A 273 17.61 -7.24 4.06
CA LEU A 273 18.12 -8.57 3.75
C LEU A 273 17.38 -9.12 2.54
N VAL A 274 18.09 -9.64 1.55
CA VAL A 274 17.54 -10.28 0.35
C VAL A 274 17.94 -11.75 0.34
N THR A 275 16.97 -12.65 0.17
CA THR A 275 17.27 -14.09 0.02
C THR A 275 17.45 -14.45 -1.45
N PRO A 276 18.24 -15.48 -1.77
CA PRO A 276 18.22 -16.07 -3.10
C PRO A 276 16.83 -16.62 -3.43
N PRO A 277 16.48 -16.84 -4.71
CA PRO A 277 15.26 -17.53 -5.09
C PRO A 277 15.29 -18.96 -4.54
N VAL A 278 14.23 -19.33 -3.83
CA VAL A 278 14.07 -20.68 -3.28
C VAL A 278 12.76 -21.29 -3.77
N GLY A 279 12.71 -22.61 -3.90
CA GLY A 279 11.47 -23.32 -4.17
C GLY A 279 10.44 -23.04 -3.07
N ARG A 280 9.15 -22.96 -3.41
CA ARG A 280 8.08 -22.70 -2.46
C ARG A 280 8.12 -23.58 -1.20
N ALA A 281 8.53 -24.84 -1.33
CA ALA A 281 8.63 -25.77 -0.20
C ALA A 281 9.69 -25.34 0.83
N ALA A 282 10.75 -24.65 0.42
CA ALA A 282 11.80 -24.14 1.28
C ALA A 282 11.50 -22.74 1.86
N ALA A 283 10.46 -22.08 1.34
CA ALA A 283 10.09 -20.71 1.79
C ALA A 283 9.89 -20.57 3.30
N PRO A 284 9.26 -21.52 4.03
CA PRO A 284 9.07 -21.40 5.48
C PRO A 284 10.37 -21.37 6.26
N GLU A 285 11.32 -22.20 5.85
CA GLU A 285 12.64 -22.27 6.49
C GLU A 285 13.46 -21.02 6.18
N THR A 286 13.48 -20.61 4.91
CA THR A 286 14.15 -19.39 4.47
C THR A 286 13.58 -18.16 5.17
N TRP A 287 12.27 -18.09 5.34
CA TRP A 287 11.63 -17.00 6.08
C TRP A 287 12.00 -16.98 7.56
N ARG A 288 11.97 -18.16 8.23
CA ARG A 288 12.42 -18.26 9.64
C ARG A 288 13.87 -17.81 9.82
N LEU A 289 14.74 -18.19 8.87
CA LEU A 289 16.13 -17.80 8.88
C LEU A 289 16.29 -16.29 8.67
N ALA A 290 15.67 -15.74 7.63
CA ALA A 290 15.70 -14.30 7.34
C ALA A 290 15.12 -13.45 8.49
N SER A 291 14.07 -13.96 9.17
CA SER A 291 13.46 -13.28 10.32
C SER A 291 14.39 -13.20 11.53
N ARG A 292 15.27 -14.17 11.74
CA ARG A 292 16.26 -14.13 12.83
C ARG A 292 17.28 -13.03 12.65
N TRP A 293 17.60 -12.64 11.42
CA TRP A 293 18.53 -11.53 11.17
C TRP A 293 18.11 -10.22 11.85
N VAL A 294 16.81 -9.97 11.99
CA VAL A 294 16.26 -8.78 12.66
C VAL A 294 16.74 -8.64 14.13
N SER A 295 17.00 -9.76 14.78
CA SER A 295 17.44 -9.82 16.19
C SER A 295 18.95 -9.97 16.36
N VAL A 296 19.68 -10.07 15.24
CA VAL A 296 21.15 -10.17 15.30
C VAL A 296 21.74 -8.76 15.47
N PRO A 297 22.67 -8.55 16.42
CA PRO A 297 23.36 -7.27 16.55
C PRO A 297 24.04 -6.86 15.23
N PRO A 298 24.17 -5.57 14.93
CA PRO A 298 24.90 -5.12 13.76
C PRO A 298 26.35 -5.58 13.81
N ASP A 299 26.93 -5.89 12.65
CA ASP A 299 28.34 -6.26 12.55
C ASP A 299 29.21 -5.08 13.07
N PRO A 300 30.15 -5.32 14.01
CA PRO A 300 31.03 -4.27 14.56
C PRO A 300 31.84 -3.53 13.48
N MET A 301 32.10 -4.15 12.35
CA MET A 301 32.77 -3.51 11.21
C MET A 301 31.88 -2.65 10.35
N GLY A 302 30.63 -2.45 10.76
CA GLY A 302 29.60 -1.73 10.02
C GLY A 302 28.83 -2.62 9.04
N VAL A 303 27.59 -2.25 8.84
CA VAL A 303 26.73 -2.89 7.84
C VAL A 303 27.00 -2.19 6.51
N PRO A 304 27.32 -2.90 5.42
CA PRO A 304 27.44 -2.28 4.11
C PRO A 304 26.17 -1.49 3.78
N GLU A 305 26.33 -0.28 3.23
CA GLU A 305 25.18 0.50 2.75
C GLU A 305 24.44 -0.28 1.66
N GLY A 306 23.13 -0.50 1.86
CA GLY A 306 22.24 -1.12 0.87
C GLY A 306 21.82 -2.55 1.22
N PRO A 307 21.32 -3.29 0.21
CA PRO A 307 20.83 -4.65 0.43
C PRO A 307 21.96 -5.64 0.72
N LEU A 308 21.70 -6.49 1.71
CA LEU A 308 22.57 -7.59 2.12
C LEU A 308 22.03 -8.90 1.54
N ASP A 309 22.87 -9.75 1.03
CA ASP A 309 22.47 -11.11 0.68
C ASP A 309 22.49 -11.99 1.93
N LEU A 310 21.48 -12.87 2.07
CA LEU A 310 21.37 -13.76 3.23
C LEU A 310 22.65 -14.57 3.45
N GLN A 311 23.30 -15.02 2.38
CA GLN A 311 24.53 -15.80 2.48
C GLN A 311 25.69 -15.03 3.12
N ASP A 312 25.77 -13.71 2.90
CA ASP A 312 26.85 -12.89 3.43
C ASP A 312 26.71 -12.67 4.95
N VAL A 313 25.48 -12.70 5.48
CA VAL A 313 25.20 -12.49 6.89
C VAL A 313 25.13 -13.80 7.71
N LEU A 314 25.10 -14.99 7.06
CA LEU A 314 25.01 -16.27 7.75
C LEU A 314 26.10 -16.50 8.79
N PRO A 315 27.42 -16.22 8.53
CA PRO A 315 28.45 -16.42 9.54
C PRO A 315 28.18 -15.63 10.81
N HIS A 316 27.77 -14.37 10.66
CA HIS A 316 27.44 -13.50 11.78
C HIS A 316 26.20 -14.00 12.54
N MET A 317 25.16 -14.44 11.81
CA MET A 317 23.95 -15.03 12.40
C MET A 317 24.25 -16.31 13.20
N VAL A 318 25.15 -17.15 12.70
CA VAL A 318 25.54 -18.41 13.38
C VAL A 318 26.24 -18.09 14.69
N VAL A 319 27.19 -17.17 14.71
CA VAL A 319 27.90 -16.76 15.93
C VAL A 319 26.92 -16.19 16.97
N HIS A 320 25.90 -15.45 16.55
CA HIS A 320 24.90 -14.85 17.45
C HIS A 320 23.68 -15.74 17.71
N SER A 321 23.68 -16.99 17.25
CA SER A 321 22.56 -17.91 17.48
C SER A 321 22.37 -18.29 18.95
N ASP A 322 23.45 -18.27 19.72
CA ASP A 322 23.50 -18.41 21.17
C ASP A 322 24.30 -17.25 21.77
N ALA A 323 23.61 -16.30 22.37
CA ALA A 323 24.24 -15.11 22.92
C ALA A 323 25.15 -15.40 24.13
N ALA A 324 24.90 -16.48 24.89
CA ALA A 324 25.75 -16.88 26.00
C ALA A 324 27.05 -17.48 25.51
N ALA A 325 26.97 -18.40 24.56
CA ALA A 325 28.16 -18.99 23.93
C ALA A 325 29.00 -17.95 23.18
N ALA A 326 28.34 -17.00 22.48
CA ALA A 326 29.05 -15.92 21.78
C ALA A 326 29.84 -15.02 22.76
N ARG A 327 29.23 -14.65 23.89
CA ARG A 327 29.90 -13.84 24.93
C ARG A 327 31.08 -14.57 25.56
N GLU A 328 30.90 -15.83 25.91
CA GLU A 328 31.96 -16.65 26.49
C GLU A 328 33.13 -16.80 25.52
N LEU A 329 32.84 -17.08 24.24
CA LEU A 329 33.86 -17.14 23.20
C LEU A 329 34.61 -15.82 23.05
N ALA A 330 33.90 -14.68 23.03
CA ALA A 330 34.52 -13.37 22.90
C ALA A 330 35.37 -13.04 24.13
N ALA A 331 34.88 -13.29 25.34
CA ALA A 331 35.60 -13.05 26.58
C ALA A 331 36.88 -13.89 26.66
N ALA A 332 36.82 -15.18 26.31
CA ALA A 332 37.96 -16.06 26.35
C ALA A 332 39.00 -15.75 25.26
N ALA A 333 38.53 -15.59 24.01
CA ALA A 333 39.41 -15.43 22.85
C ALA A 333 40.05 -14.02 22.75
N LEU A 334 39.38 -12.98 23.28
CA LEU A 334 39.85 -11.58 23.27
C LEU A 334 40.39 -11.12 24.62
N GLU A 335 40.53 -12.04 25.60
CA GLU A 335 41.07 -11.75 26.93
C GLU A 335 42.38 -10.92 26.89
N PRO A 336 43.35 -11.19 25.96
CA PRO A 336 44.59 -10.38 25.92
C PRO A 336 44.37 -8.89 25.60
N LEU A 337 43.18 -8.49 25.18
CA LEU A 337 42.82 -7.10 24.89
C LEU A 337 42.06 -6.45 26.06
N ALA A 338 41.62 -7.21 27.08
CA ALA A 338 40.68 -6.76 28.12
C ALA A 338 41.16 -5.52 28.91
N ASP A 339 42.44 -5.41 29.17
CA ASP A 339 43.00 -4.30 29.92
C ASP A 339 43.24 -3.01 29.11
N LEU A 340 42.97 -3.04 27.81
CA LEU A 340 43.15 -1.89 26.93
C LEU A 340 41.92 -0.98 26.94
N PRO A 341 42.09 0.34 26.71
CA PRO A 341 40.93 1.25 26.50
C PRO A 341 40.03 0.77 25.36
N GLY A 342 38.73 0.85 25.55
CA GLY A 342 37.73 0.31 24.58
C GLY A 342 37.96 0.76 23.15
N SER A 343 38.24 2.04 22.88
CA SER A 343 38.57 2.53 21.55
C SER A 343 39.86 1.96 20.96
N THR A 344 40.75 1.45 21.77
CA THR A 344 41.97 0.73 21.33
C THR A 344 41.66 -0.73 21.06
N GLN A 345 40.83 -1.37 21.89
CA GLN A 345 40.33 -2.71 21.65
C GLN A 345 39.62 -2.78 20.30
N GLU A 346 38.63 -1.89 20.05
CA GLU A 346 37.90 -1.86 18.77
C GLU A 346 38.83 -1.77 17.55
N ARG A 347 39.77 -0.83 17.57
CA ARG A 347 40.75 -0.65 16.49
C ARG A 347 41.64 -1.87 16.26
N LEU A 348 42.03 -2.56 17.34
CA LEU A 348 42.86 -3.75 17.26
C LEU A 348 42.06 -4.95 16.78
N VAL A 349 40.83 -5.15 17.27
CA VAL A 349 39.92 -6.20 16.85
C VAL A 349 39.60 -6.02 15.36
N GLU A 350 39.27 -4.82 14.90
CA GLU A 350 39.03 -4.53 13.49
C GLU A 350 40.26 -4.85 12.61
N THR A 351 41.45 -4.44 13.05
CA THR A 351 42.70 -4.68 12.35
C THR A 351 42.97 -6.20 12.26
N LEU A 352 42.79 -6.91 13.37
CA LEU A 352 43.03 -8.36 13.48
C LEU A 352 42.06 -9.15 12.53
N ARG A 353 40.77 -8.81 12.59
CA ARG A 353 39.76 -9.41 11.71
C ARG A 353 40.13 -9.24 10.24
N LEU A 354 40.41 -8.01 9.80
CA LEU A 354 40.80 -7.76 8.41
C LEU A 354 42.11 -8.44 8.05
N TRP A 355 43.05 -8.49 8.96
CA TRP A 355 44.32 -9.20 8.74
C TRP A 355 44.10 -10.68 8.47
N MET A 356 43.26 -11.33 9.25
CA MET A 356 42.95 -12.75 9.07
C MET A 356 42.15 -12.99 7.79
N LEU A 357 41.12 -12.21 7.50
CA LEU A 357 40.30 -12.33 6.31
C LEU A 357 41.06 -12.06 5.01
N LEU A 358 41.99 -11.08 5.04
CA LEU A 358 42.84 -10.72 3.89
C LEU A 358 44.18 -11.44 3.89
N ARG A 359 44.32 -12.54 4.67
CA ARG A 359 45.48 -13.42 4.69
C ARG A 359 46.80 -12.64 4.85
N GLY A 360 46.83 -11.64 5.72
CA GLY A 360 48.02 -10.87 6.03
C GLY A 360 48.45 -9.86 4.95
N GLN A 361 47.61 -9.58 3.95
CA GLN A 361 47.92 -8.63 2.88
C GLN A 361 47.85 -7.18 3.41
N ARG A 362 48.96 -6.74 4.00
CA ARG A 362 49.04 -5.43 4.72
C ARG A 362 48.52 -4.24 3.93
N ALA A 363 48.81 -4.16 2.63
CA ALA A 363 48.36 -3.04 1.80
C ALA A 363 46.82 -3.00 1.70
N LEU A 364 46.17 -4.14 1.50
CA LEU A 364 44.70 -4.24 1.44
C LEU A 364 44.06 -3.97 2.79
N VAL A 365 44.67 -4.42 3.89
CA VAL A 365 44.18 -4.11 5.25
C VAL A 365 44.24 -2.62 5.49
N ALA A 366 45.34 -1.96 5.13
CA ALA A 366 45.51 -0.53 5.27
C ALA A 366 44.48 0.29 4.46
N GLU A 367 44.23 -0.13 3.23
CA GLU A 367 43.24 0.45 2.35
C GLU A 367 41.82 0.34 2.95
N ARG A 368 41.45 -0.84 3.43
CA ARG A 368 40.14 -1.09 4.06
C ARG A 368 39.91 -0.31 5.34
N LEU A 369 40.98 -0.12 6.13
CA LEU A 369 40.94 0.66 7.39
C LEU A 369 41.06 2.17 7.15
N GLY A 370 41.37 2.63 5.95
CA GLY A 370 41.68 4.03 5.68
C GLY A 370 42.92 4.55 6.42
N VAL A 371 43.95 3.69 6.66
CA VAL A 371 45.15 4.04 7.40
C VAL A 371 46.44 3.77 6.59
N HIS A 372 47.54 4.33 7.06
CA HIS A 372 48.83 4.06 6.41
C HIS A 372 49.30 2.60 6.72
N PRO A 373 49.96 1.88 5.77
CA PRO A 373 50.48 0.51 6.00
C PRO A 373 51.41 0.37 7.21
N GLN A 374 52.10 1.39 7.61
CA GLN A 374 52.92 1.40 8.85
C GLN A 374 52.06 1.28 10.11
N THR A 375 50.86 1.87 10.12
CA THR A 375 49.91 1.77 11.24
C THR A 375 49.45 0.32 11.38
N VAL A 376 49.14 -0.36 10.28
CA VAL A 376 48.77 -1.77 10.29
C VAL A 376 49.92 -2.64 10.82
N ARG A 377 51.18 -2.35 10.39
CA ARG A 377 52.35 -3.04 10.91
C ARG A 377 52.50 -2.85 12.43
N TYR A 378 52.36 -1.63 12.92
CA TYR A 378 52.44 -1.34 14.33
C TYR A 378 51.36 -2.08 15.13
N ARG A 379 50.10 -2.01 14.71
CA ARG A 379 49.00 -2.68 15.38
C ARG A 379 49.18 -4.23 15.34
N MET A 380 49.65 -4.80 14.24
CA MET A 380 49.90 -6.23 14.17
C MET A 380 51.07 -6.71 15.01
N ASN A 381 52.11 -5.88 15.20
CA ASN A 381 53.19 -6.20 16.17
C ASN A 381 52.63 -6.20 17.60
N GLN A 382 51.86 -5.18 17.96
CA GLN A 382 51.19 -5.11 19.26
C GLN A 382 50.28 -6.32 19.50
N LEU A 383 49.48 -6.73 18.50
CA LEU A 383 48.61 -7.91 18.55
C LEU A 383 49.44 -9.20 18.76
N ARG A 384 50.57 -9.36 18.05
CA ARG A 384 51.43 -10.53 18.24
C ARG A 384 52.07 -10.56 19.64
N ASP A 385 52.43 -9.41 20.16
CA ASP A 385 52.98 -9.34 21.51
C ASP A 385 51.94 -9.71 22.58
N LEU A 386 50.66 -9.33 22.37
CA LEU A 386 49.54 -9.62 23.27
C LEU A 386 49.06 -11.08 23.18
N PHE A 387 48.87 -11.59 21.96
CA PHE A 387 48.32 -12.94 21.73
C PHE A 387 49.38 -14.05 21.74
N GLY A 388 50.67 -13.69 21.67
CA GLY A 388 51.75 -14.68 21.60
C GLY A 388 51.56 -15.68 20.46
N SER A 389 51.69 -16.98 20.79
CA SER A 389 51.52 -18.05 19.84
C SER A 389 50.08 -18.39 19.48
N THR A 390 49.08 -17.78 20.11
CA THR A 390 47.64 -18.08 19.86
C THR A 390 47.24 -17.78 18.44
N LEU A 391 47.80 -16.73 17.82
CA LEU A 391 47.49 -16.42 16.40
C LEU A 391 48.16 -17.35 15.40
N ASP A 392 49.19 -18.08 15.81
CA ASP A 392 49.89 -19.06 14.99
C ASP A 392 49.31 -20.48 15.17
N ASP A 393 48.57 -20.72 16.25
CA ASP A 393 47.82 -21.95 16.46
C ASP A 393 46.47 -21.93 15.67
N PRO A 394 46.21 -22.93 14.85
CA PRO A 394 44.98 -22.97 14.02
C PRO A 394 43.68 -22.85 14.85
N ARG A 395 43.59 -23.47 16.03
CA ARG A 395 42.42 -23.38 16.93
C ARG A 395 42.27 -22.03 17.56
N GLY A 396 43.38 -21.46 18.01
CA GLY A 396 43.40 -20.11 18.58
C GLY A 396 42.99 -19.06 17.54
N ALA A 397 43.53 -19.19 16.33
CA ALA A 397 43.16 -18.31 15.22
C ALA A 397 41.69 -18.42 14.84
N GLU A 398 41.11 -19.63 14.82
CA GLU A 398 39.67 -19.84 14.60
C GLU A 398 38.80 -19.18 15.66
N GLN A 399 39.12 -19.40 16.94
CA GLN A 399 38.40 -18.80 18.08
C GLN A 399 38.44 -17.26 18.04
N VAL A 400 39.62 -16.72 17.80
CA VAL A 400 39.81 -15.27 17.67
C VAL A 400 39.03 -14.69 16.50
N LEU A 401 39.06 -15.34 15.33
CA LEU A 401 38.30 -14.87 14.18
C LEU A 401 36.79 -14.85 14.45
N LEU A 402 36.25 -15.91 15.05
CA LEU A 402 34.83 -15.98 15.43
C LEU A 402 34.48 -14.92 16.49
N ALA A 403 35.35 -14.72 17.49
CA ALA A 403 35.17 -13.72 18.54
C ALA A 403 35.10 -12.30 17.97
N THR A 404 35.83 -11.99 16.88
CA THR A 404 35.78 -10.67 16.23
C THR A 404 34.42 -10.36 15.57
N LEU A 405 33.53 -11.36 15.43
CA LEU A 405 32.15 -11.17 14.94
C LEU A 405 31.19 -10.76 16.06
N VAL A 406 31.57 -10.90 17.33
CA VAL A 406 30.74 -10.55 18.47
C VAL A 406 30.77 -9.03 18.69
N ALA A 407 29.61 -8.39 18.87
CA ALA A 407 29.53 -6.96 19.08
C ALA A 407 30.26 -6.54 20.38
N PRO A 408 31.01 -5.44 20.38
CA PRO A 408 31.82 -5.00 21.56
C PRO A 408 31.01 -4.80 22.85
N GLY A 409 29.70 -4.47 22.74
CA GLY A 409 28.84 -4.31 23.91
C GLY A 409 28.39 -5.59 24.61
N LEU A 410 28.63 -6.78 24.02
CA LEU A 410 28.29 -8.07 24.62
C LEU A 410 29.39 -8.59 25.57
N THR A 411 30.57 -7.98 25.55
CA THR A 411 31.69 -8.35 26.41
C THR A 411 31.68 -7.62 27.75
N ALA A 412 30.90 -6.54 27.91
CA ALA A 412 30.74 -5.85 29.21
C ALA A 412 29.66 -6.60 30.02
N SER A 413 30.10 -7.18 31.13
CA SER A 413 29.21 -7.77 32.15
C SER A 413 28.30 -6.68 32.72
N ASP A 414 26.99 -6.81 32.62
CA ASP A 414 26.03 -6.30 33.58
C ASP A 414 25.85 -7.31 34.72
#